data_90cd124aefe4280865f8858298c4007d
#
_entry.id   90cd124aefe4280865f8858298c4007d
#
_cell.length_a   1.000
_cell.length_b   1.000
_cell.length_c   1.000
_cell.angle_alpha   90.00
_cell.angle_beta   90.00
_cell.angle_gamma   90.00
#
_symmetry.space_group_name_H-M   'P 1'
#
loop_
_entity.id
_entity.type
_entity.pdbx_description
1 polymer ?
#
loop_
_entity_poly.entity_id
_entity_poly.type
_entity_poly.pdbx_seq_one_letter_code
_entity_poly.pdbx_strand_id
1 'polypeptide(L)'
;MKKLKIILIGCCLIVMGLALHYVLPQVSVVEVVGVEVKLTDVEVGTRDVYMIQTRLIGGDKVRVFRNEDAWLYLKLNSANLQTEAAVFAREENGTAVAIRHYGWRLPLLSMFPNATSAWPVEPGYRHIPIFNIVILVFLLGLAFIARRAFKRASGKLTELRARHTPGRADNVPSSSASSSSKSSPASDAGHDEWLQSDQQTSSRSDKSGRDD
;
A
#
# COMPACT_ATOMS: atom_id res chain seq x y z
N MET A 1 -0.48 -0.22 20.86
CA MET A 1 0.43 -0.61 19.79
C MET A 1 -0.09 -1.77 18.90
N LYS A 2 -0.67 -2.86 19.46
CA LYS A 2 -1.22 -3.98 18.64
C LYS A 2 -2.37 -3.55 17.73
N LYS A 3 -3.33 -2.76 18.23
CA LYS A 3 -4.46 -2.24 17.43
C LYS A 3 -4.00 -1.39 16.23
N LEU A 4 -3.02 -0.50 16.45
CA LEU A 4 -2.47 0.34 15.39
C LEU A 4 -1.80 -0.49 14.29
N LYS A 5 -1.05 -1.55 14.63
CA LYS A 5 -0.44 -2.46 13.67
C LYS A 5 -1.49 -3.20 12.83
N ILE A 6 -2.60 -3.64 13.45
CA ILE A 6 -3.69 -4.31 12.73
C ILE A 6 -4.35 -3.35 11.74
N ILE A 7 -4.62 -2.11 12.15
CA ILE A 7 -5.19 -1.07 11.28
C ILE A 7 -4.24 -0.80 10.10
N LEU A 8 -2.95 -0.64 10.37
CA LEU A 8 -1.95 -0.38 9.32
C LEU A 8 -1.88 -1.53 8.30
N ILE A 9 -1.87 -2.78 8.77
CA ILE A 9 -1.90 -3.96 7.91
C ILE A 9 -3.19 -3.99 7.09
N GLY A 10 -4.34 -3.70 7.69
CA GLY A 10 -5.63 -3.62 7.01
C GLY A 10 -5.62 -2.56 5.90
N CYS A 11 -5.15 -1.35 6.19
CA CYS A 11 -4.99 -0.29 5.19
C CYS A 11 -4.06 -0.71 4.04
N CYS A 12 -2.93 -1.33 4.36
CA CYS A 12 -1.99 -1.81 3.35
C CYS A 12 -2.63 -2.87 2.43
N LEU A 13 -3.41 -3.79 2.98
CA LEU A 13 -4.12 -4.80 2.19
C LEU A 13 -5.21 -4.18 1.31
N ILE A 14 -5.93 -3.17 1.79
CA ILE A 14 -6.93 -2.43 0.99
C ILE A 14 -6.24 -1.71 -0.17
N VAL A 15 -5.17 -0.97 0.09
CA VAL A 15 -4.41 -0.26 -0.95
C VAL A 15 -3.86 -1.25 -1.99
N MET A 16 -3.30 -2.37 -1.53
CA MET A 16 -2.82 -3.44 -2.41
C MET A 16 -3.96 -4.02 -3.27
N GLY A 17 -5.13 -4.29 -2.68
CA GLY A 17 -6.30 -4.77 -3.41
C GLY A 17 -6.79 -3.78 -4.47
N LEU A 18 -6.83 -2.49 -4.13
CA LEU A 18 -7.18 -1.43 -5.08
C LEU A 18 -6.16 -1.31 -6.22
N ALA A 19 -4.87 -1.34 -5.90
CA ALA A 19 -3.80 -1.31 -6.91
C ALA A 19 -3.90 -2.53 -7.84
N LEU A 20 -4.15 -3.71 -7.29
CA LEU A 20 -4.32 -4.93 -8.07
C LEU A 20 -5.54 -4.85 -8.99
N HIS A 21 -6.68 -4.36 -8.47
CA HIS A 21 -7.88 -4.13 -9.27
C HIS A 21 -7.66 -3.11 -10.40
N TYR A 22 -6.84 -2.10 -10.18
CA TYR A 22 -6.47 -1.13 -11.21
C TYR A 22 -5.62 -1.75 -12.32
N VAL A 23 -4.66 -2.59 -11.95
CA VAL A 23 -3.71 -3.19 -12.90
C VAL A 23 -4.31 -4.41 -13.61
N LEU A 24 -5.13 -5.23 -12.97
CA LEU A 24 -5.67 -6.42 -13.60
C LEU A 24 -6.57 -6.10 -14.79
N PRO A 25 -6.34 -6.72 -15.97
CA PRO A 25 -7.13 -6.48 -17.17
C PRO A 25 -8.58 -6.94 -16.97
N GLN A 26 -9.49 -6.09 -17.40
CA GLN A 26 -10.93 -6.34 -17.42
C GLN A 26 -11.41 -6.38 -18.87
N VAL A 27 -12.56 -7.01 -19.10
CA VAL A 27 -13.20 -7.04 -20.43
C VAL A 27 -14.59 -6.46 -20.31
N SER A 28 -14.91 -5.51 -21.19
CA SER A 28 -16.23 -4.93 -21.33
C SER A 28 -16.78 -5.27 -22.72
N VAL A 29 -18.02 -5.78 -22.77
CA VAL A 29 -18.72 -6.02 -24.05
C VAL A 29 -19.55 -4.78 -24.35
N VAL A 30 -19.24 -4.14 -25.47
CA VAL A 30 -19.74 -2.83 -25.87
C VAL A 30 -19.96 -2.78 -27.37
N GLU A 31 -20.68 -1.78 -27.83
CA GLU A 31 -20.76 -1.37 -29.23
C GLU A 31 -19.84 -0.17 -29.43
N VAL A 32 -19.00 -0.18 -30.44
CA VAL A 32 -18.13 0.96 -30.78
C VAL A 32 -18.97 1.95 -31.60
N VAL A 33 -19.07 3.19 -31.06
CA VAL A 33 -19.85 4.25 -31.70
C VAL A 33 -18.98 5.19 -32.51
N GLY A 34 -17.71 5.33 -32.12
CA GLY A 34 -16.79 6.21 -32.83
C GLY A 34 -15.39 6.17 -32.23
N VAL A 35 -14.49 6.81 -32.92
CA VAL A 35 -13.11 7.04 -32.49
C VAL A 35 -12.77 8.51 -32.63
N GLU A 36 -12.01 9.02 -31.67
CA GLU A 36 -11.59 10.43 -31.64
C GLU A 36 -10.10 10.51 -31.30
N VAL A 37 -9.45 11.51 -31.89
CA VAL A 37 -8.09 11.88 -31.51
C VAL A 37 -8.17 13.23 -30.82
N LYS A 38 -7.87 13.25 -29.53
CA LYS A 38 -7.85 14.47 -28.73
C LYS A 38 -6.43 14.99 -28.61
N LEU A 39 -6.22 16.18 -29.11
CA LEU A 39 -5.00 16.93 -28.87
C LEU A 39 -4.95 17.36 -27.39
N THR A 40 -3.91 16.98 -26.71
CA THR A 40 -3.70 17.39 -25.30
C THR A 40 -2.37 18.14 -25.21
N ASP A 41 -2.44 19.36 -24.74
CA ASP A 41 -1.25 20.16 -24.46
C ASP A 41 -0.54 19.59 -23.22
N VAL A 42 0.73 19.29 -23.37
CA VAL A 42 1.64 18.89 -22.30
C VAL A 42 2.77 19.92 -22.21
N GLU A 43 3.46 19.98 -21.08
CA GLU A 43 4.52 20.98 -20.83
C GLU A 43 5.59 21.07 -21.93
N VAL A 44 5.76 20.02 -22.73
CA VAL A 44 6.76 19.93 -23.82
C VAL A 44 6.07 19.58 -25.16
N GLY A 45 5.02 20.30 -25.53
CA GLY A 45 4.37 20.15 -26.83
C GLY A 45 2.96 19.56 -26.77
N THR A 46 2.44 19.20 -27.93
CA THR A 46 1.09 18.65 -28.10
C THR A 46 1.18 17.14 -28.27
N ARG A 47 0.35 16.40 -27.55
CA ARG A 47 0.27 14.94 -27.66
C ARG A 47 -1.10 14.50 -28.12
N ASP A 48 -1.12 13.60 -29.10
CA ASP A 48 -2.34 12.94 -29.56
C ASP A 48 -2.77 11.87 -28.57
N VAL A 49 -3.99 11.97 -28.09
CA VAL A 49 -4.62 10.96 -27.23
C VAL A 49 -5.74 10.30 -27.99
N TYR A 50 -5.55 9.04 -28.34
CA TYR A 50 -6.57 8.24 -29.00
C TYR A 50 -7.67 7.83 -28.03
N MET A 51 -8.92 8.02 -28.44
CA MET A 51 -10.12 7.69 -27.66
C MET A 51 -11.05 6.79 -28.46
N ILE A 52 -11.59 5.75 -27.82
CA ILE A 52 -12.60 4.86 -28.38
C ILE A 52 -13.91 5.13 -27.63
N GLN A 53 -14.89 5.63 -28.36
CA GLN A 53 -16.21 5.94 -27.84
C GLN A 53 -17.12 4.71 -27.99
N THR A 54 -17.76 4.30 -26.91
CA THR A 54 -18.57 3.08 -26.91
C THR A 54 -19.88 3.27 -26.16
N ARG A 55 -20.84 2.40 -26.47
CA ARG A 55 -22.13 2.27 -25.79
C ARG A 55 -22.24 0.85 -25.20
N LEU A 56 -22.77 0.71 -24.01
CA LEU A 56 -23.04 -0.60 -23.43
C LEU A 56 -24.18 -1.27 -24.20
N ILE A 57 -24.01 -2.56 -24.50
CA ILE A 57 -25.05 -3.35 -25.15
C ILE A 57 -26.26 -3.46 -24.22
N GLY A 58 -27.45 -3.17 -24.76
CA GLY A 58 -28.71 -3.21 -24.03
C GLY A 58 -28.99 -1.99 -23.14
N GLY A 59 -28.26 -0.88 -23.32
CA GLY A 59 -28.49 0.36 -22.59
C GLY A 59 -27.89 1.59 -23.24
N ASP A 60 -28.31 2.77 -22.81
CA ASP A 60 -27.82 4.06 -23.33
C ASP A 60 -26.56 4.58 -22.66
N LYS A 61 -25.95 3.78 -21.76
CA LYS A 61 -24.75 4.21 -21.05
C LYS A 61 -23.54 4.23 -21.98
N VAL A 62 -22.97 5.40 -22.14
CA VAL A 62 -21.74 5.62 -22.90
C VAL A 62 -20.52 5.35 -22.01
N ARG A 63 -19.50 4.75 -22.59
CA ARG A 63 -18.20 4.58 -21.98
C ARG A 63 -17.11 4.96 -22.98
N VAL A 64 -16.13 5.69 -22.52
CA VAL A 64 -14.98 6.07 -23.35
C VAL A 64 -13.75 5.37 -22.80
N PHE A 65 -12.99 4.78 -23.69
CA PHE A 65 -11.70 4.18 -23.42
C PHE A 65 -10.59 5.03 -24.03
N ARG A 66 -9.53 5.21 -23.30
CA ARG A 66 -8.28 5.72 -23.81
C ARG A 66 -7.58 4.61 -24.58
N ASN A 67 -6.83 4.94 -25.62
CA ASN A 67 -6.08 3.98 -26.40
C ASN A 67 -4.65 4.47 -26.56
N GLU A 68 -3.84 4.25 -25.55
CA GLU A 68 -2.44 4.63 -25.55
C GLU A 68 -1.54 3.40 -25.38
N ASP A 69 -0.32 3.52 -25.86
CA ASP A 69 0.69 2.51 -25.65
C ASP A 69 1.01 2.39 -24.15
N ALA A 70 1.23 1.18 -23.71
CA ALA A 70 1.44 0.86 -22.30
C ALA A 70 2.52 -0.19 -22.14
N TRP A 71 3.68 0.24 -21.72
CA TRP A 71 4.83 -0.62 -21.46
C TRP A 71 4.52 -1.79 -20.54
N LEU A 72 3.76 -1.55 -19.46
CA LEU A 72 3.39 -2.58 -18.48
C LEU A 72 2.66 -3.77 -19.09
N TYR A 73 1.93 -3.55 -20.21
CA TYR A 73 1.16 -4.59 -20.91
C TYR A 73 1.80 -4.98 -22.24
N LEU A 74 3.02 -4.53 -22.51
CA LEU A 74 3.72 -4.71 -23.79
C LEU A 74 2.83 -4.30 -24.98
N LYS A 75 1.95 -3.34 -24.76
CA LYS A 75 1.06 -2.78 -25.77
C LYS A 75 1.79 -1.66 -26.51
N LEU A 76 2.10 -1.89 -27.76
CA LEU A 76 2.79 -0.96 -28.67
C LEU A 76 2.02 -0.79 -29.99
N ASN A 77 0.72 -1.05 -29.96
CA ASN A 77 -0.13 -1.14 -31.17
C ASN A 77 -1.36 -0.23 -31.07
N SER A 78 -1.25 0.93 -30.42
CA SER A 78 -2.40 1.84 -30.26
C SER A 78 -2.96 2.32 -31.59
N ALA A 79 -2.12 2.57 -32.60
CA ALA A 79 -2.57 2.96 -33.94
C ALA A 79 -3.39 1.86 -34.63
N ASN A 80 -2.97 0.59 -34.53
CA ASN A 80 -3.71 -0.53 -35.12
C ASN A 80 -5.07 -0.69 -34.41
N LEU A 81 -5.08 -0.66 -33.07
CA LEU A 81 -6.31 -0.76 -32.28
C LEU A 81 -7.28 0.39 -32.59
N GLN A 82 -6.76 1.60 -32.86
CA GLN A 82 -7.57 2.74 -33.27
C GLN A 82 -8.24 2.49 -34.64
N THR A 83 -7.50 1.91 -35.57
CA THR A 83 -8.00 1.54 -36.88
C THR A 83 -9.07 0.44 -36.78
N GLU A 84 -8.83 -0.61 -36.02
CA GLU A 84 -9.81 -1.67 -35.76
C GLU A 84 -11.09 -1.11 -35.12
N ALA A 85 -10.98 -0.25 -34.11
CA ALA A 85 -12.12 0.42 -33.52
C ALA A 85 -12.90 1.29 -34.52
N ALA A 86 -12.19 1.96 -35.44
CA ALA A 86 -12.83 2.74 -36.51
C ALA A 86 -13.59 1.86 -37.52
N VAL A 87 -13.10 0.64 -37.76
CA VAL A 87 -13.83 -0.35 -38.61
C VAL A 87 -15.10 -0.78 -37.88
N PHE A 88 -15.02 -1.17 -36.61
CA PHE A 88 -16.22 -1.57 -35.86
C PHE A 88 -17.27 -0.45 -35.76
N ALA A 89 -16.83 0.81 -35.65
CA ALA A 89 -17.74 1.95 -35.58
C ALA A 89 -18.50 2.20 -36.90
N ARG A 90 -18.04 1.67 -38.03
CA ARG A 90 -18.67 1.81 -39.35
C ARG A 90 -19.64 0.68 -39.68
N GLU A 91 -19.66 -0.38 -38.87
CA GLU A 91 -20.57 -1.50 -39.08
C GLU A 91 -22.00 -1.10 -38.72
N GLU A 92 -22.88 -1.09 -39.71
CA GLU A 92 -24.27 -0.58 -39.60
C GLU A 92 -25.13 -1.35 -38.58
N ASN A 93 -24.79 -2.58 -38.23
CA ASN A 93 -25.59 -3.45 -37.39
C ASN A 93 -25.19 -3.40 -35.90
N GLY A 94 -24.30 -2.50 -35.48
CA GLY A 94 -23.91 -2.37 -34.10
C GLY A 94 -23.25 -3.62 -33.56
N THR A 95 -22.11 -4.02 -34.14
CA THR A 95 -21.38 -5.23 -33.74
C THR A 95 -20.98 -5.18 -32.29
N ALA A 96 -21.28 -6.26 -31.54
CA ALA A 96 -20.81 -6.43 -30.19
C ALA A 96 -19.28 -6.66 -30.19
N VAL A 97 -18.55 -5.81 -29.48
CA VAL A 97 -17.10 -5.85 -29.38
C VAL A 97 -16.70 -6.03 -27.94
N ALA A 98 -15.84 -7.01 -27.67
CA ALA A 98 -15.20 -7.16 -26.39
C ALA A 98 -13.92 -6.32 -26.36
N ILE A 99 -13.89 -5.33 -25.47
CA ILE A 99 -12.71 -4.48 -25.25
C ILE A 99 -12.03 -4.91 -23.94
N ARG A 100 -10.78 -5.36 -24.05
CA ARG A 100 -9.91 -5.57 -22.90
C ARG A 100 -9.29 -4.24 -22.49
N HIS A 101 -9.40 -3.90 -21.22
CA HIS A 101 -8.89 -2.64 -20.68
C HIS A 101 -8.39 -2.81 -19.27
N TYR A 102 -7.62 -1.86 -18.80
CA TYR A 102 -7.21 -1.72 -17.40
C TYR A 102 -7.44 -0.28 -16.92
N GLY A 103 -7.39 -0.08 -15.62
CA GLY A 103 -7.61 1.24 -15.04
C GLY A 103 -9.09 1.52 -14.73
N TRP A 104 -9.29 2.63 -14.05
CA TRP A 104 -10.62 3.07 -13.61
C TRP A 104 -11.12 4.28 -14.41
N ARG A 105 -12.43 4.37 -14.49
CA ARG A 105 -13.08 5.60 -14.91
C ARG A 105 -13.31 6.49 -13.68
N LEU A 106 -12.49 7.52 -13.51
CA LEU A 106 -12.63 8.52 -12.44
C LEU A 106 -12.95 9.88 -13.06
N PRO A 107 -14.24 10.27 -13.13
CA PRO A 107 -14.64 11.53 -13.77
C PRO A 107 -13.99 12.75 -13.15
N LEU A 108 -13.84 12.75 -11.82
CA LEU A 108 -13.24 13.86 -11.07
C LEU A 108 -11.78 14.15 -11.46
N LEU A 109 -11.04 13.12 -11.84
CA LEU A 109 -9.64 13.22 -12.28
C LEU A 109 -9.49 13.13 -13.81
N SER A 110 -10.58 13.19 -14.55
CA SER A 110 -10.60 13.02 -16.02
C SER A 110 -9.84 11.76 -16.48
N MET A 111 -9.83 10.71 -15.64
CA MET A 111 -9.17 9.45 -15.96
C MET A 111 -10.11 8.53 -16.72
N PHE A 112 -9.57 7.91 -17.76
CA PHE A 112 -10.27 6.92 -18.57
C PHE A 112 -9.51 5.58 -18.51
N PRO A 113 -10.22 4.43 -18.50
CA PRO A 113 -9.56 3.14 -18.63
C PRO A 113 -8.87 3.03 -19.98
N ASN A 114 -7.69 2.40 -20.01
CA ASN A 114 -6.92 2.24 -21.23
C ASN A 114 -7.25 0.90 -21.90
N ALA A 115 -7.71 0.94 -23.13
CA ALA A 115 -7.97 -0.23 -23.95
C ALA A 115 -6.66 -0.89 -24.37
N THR A 116 -6.58 -2.22 -24.29
CA THR A 116 -5.39 -2.97 -24.71
C THR A 116 -5.63 -3.80 -25.97
N SER A 117 -6.85 -4.26 -26.20
CA SER A 117 -7.27 -4.99 -27.39
C SER A 117 -8.78 -4.93 -27.55
N ALA A 118 -9.26 -5.10 -28.78
CA ALA A 118 -10.67 -5.21 -29.12
C ALA A 118 -10.86 -6.37 -30.08
N TRP A 119 -11.99 -7.09 -29.98
CA TRP A 119 -12.36 -8.15 -30.92
C TRP A 119 -13.87 -8.30 -30.99
N PRO A 120 -14.42 -8.69 -32.14
CA PRO A 120 -15.85 -8.91 -32.29
C PRO A 120 -16.29 -10.14 -31.50
N VAL A 121 -17.48 -10.09 -30.94
CA VAL A 121 -18.07 -11.19 -30.17
C VAL A 121 -19.54 -11.36 -30.51
N GLU A 122 -20.07 -12.54 -30.25
CA GLU A 122 -21.50 -12.79 -30.41
C GLU A 122 -22.32 -12.14 -29.27
N PRO A 123 -23.59 -11.80 -29.53
CA PRO A 123 -24.50 -11.34 -28.47
C PRO A 123 -24.61 -12.37 -27.34
N GLY A 124 -24.43 -11.91 -26.10
CA GLY A 124 -24.44 -12.79 -24.93
C GLY A 124 -23.08 -13.36 -24.50
N TYR A 125 -22.00 -12.99 -25.19
CA TYR A 125 -20.65 -13.37 -24.79
C TYR A 125 -20.34 -13.04 -23.33
N ARG A 126 -19.82 -14.01 -22.56
CA ARG A 126 -19.36 -13.85 -21.19
C ARG A 126 -17.87 -14.16 -21.11
N HIS A 127 -17.10 -13.15 -20.78
CA HIS A 127 -15.67 -13.31 -20.61
C HIS A 127 -15.35 -13.96 -19.25
N ILE A 128 -14.59 -15.05 -19.27
CA ILE A 128 -14.04 -15.68 -18.05
C ILE A 128 -12.63 -15.11 -17.84
N PRO A 129 -12.34 -14.42 -16.74
CA PRO A 129 -11.06 -13.76 -16.51
C PRO A 129 -9.98 -14.75 -16.03
N ILE A 130 -9.65 -15.75 -16.86
CA ILE A 130 -8.69 -16.82 -16.53
C ILE A 130 -7.34 -16.23 -16.11
N PHE A 131 -6.86 -15.23 -16.84
CA PHE A 131 -5.61 -14.54 -16.54
C PHE A 131 -5.58 -13.96 -15.11
N ASN A 132 -6.66 -13.28 -14.70
CA ASN A 132 -6.77 -12.70 -13.38
C ASN A 132 -6.82 -13.78 -12.29
N ILE A 133 -7.51 -14.89 -12.55
CA ILE A 133 -7.57 -16.04 -11.63
C ILE A 133 -6.18 -16.64 -11.43
N VAL A 134 -5.43 -16.87 -12.51
CA VAL A 134 -4.07 -17.43 -12.46
C VAL A 134 -3.15 -16.49 -11.67
N ILE A 135 -3.18 -15.19 -11.94
CA ILE A 135 -2.36 -14.22 -11.19
C ILE A 135 -2.72 -14.20 -9.71
N LEU A 136 -4.02 -14.21 -9.36
CA LEU A 136 -4.44 -14.23 -7.97
C LEU A 136 -3.97 -15.49 -7.24
N VAL A 137 -4.12 -16.66 -7.85
CA VAL A 137 -3.63 -17.93 -7.29
C VAL A 137 -2.12 -17.90 -7.11
N PHE A 138 -1.37 -17.38 -8.10
CA PHE A 138 0.08 -17.22 -8.01
C PHE A 138 0.48 -16.30 -6.84
N LEU A 139 -0.18 -15.14 -6.71
CA LEU A 139 0.10 -14.18 -5.63
C LEU A 139 -0.24 -14.78 -4.25
N LEU A 140 -1.33 -15.53 -4.12
CA LEU A 140 -1.68 -16.23 -2.88
C LEU A 140 -0.63 -17.29 -2.53
N GLY A 141 -0.15 -18.05 -3.52
CA GLY A 141 0.94 -19.01 -3.35
C GLY A 141 2.23 -18.34 -2.87
N LEU A 142 2.60 -17.23 -3.50
CA LEU A 142 3.78 -16.45 -3.12
C LEU A 142 3.65 -15.89 -1.70
N ALA A 143 2.49 -15.34 -1.34
CA ALA A 143 2.21 -14.84 0.00
C ALA A 143 2.30 -15.96 1.06
N PHE A 144 1.80 -17.16 0.74
CA PHE A 144 1.91 -18.33 1.62
C PHE A 144 3.37 -18.75 1.83
N ILE A 145 4.16 -18.82 0.74
CA ILE A 145 5.59 -19.15 0.81
C ILE A 145 6.34 -18.09 1.62
N ALA A 146 6.10 -16.79 1.36
CA ALA A 146 6.70 -15.70 2.10
C ALA A 146 6.39 -15.76 3.60
N ARG A 147 5.12 -16.01 3.94
CA ARG A 147 4.69 -16.20 5.34
C ARG A 147 5.41 -17.38 6.00
N ARG A 148 5.54 -18.49 5.28
CA ARG A 148 6.25 -19.68 5.79
C ARG A 148 7.74 -19.41 5.99
N ALA A 149 8.37 -18.74 5.04
CA ALA A 149 9.79 -18.33 5.13
C ALA A 149 10.02 -17.36 6.31
N PHE A 150 9.15 -16.37 6.47
CA PHE A 150 9.23 -15.41 7.57
C PHE A 150 9.07 -16.08 8.94
N LYS A 151 8.14 -17.02 9.09
CA LYS A 151 7.99 -17.80 10.32
C LYS A 151 9.25 -18.62 10.64
N ARG A 152 9.89 -19.20 9.63
CA ARG A 152 11.14 -19.96 9.81
C ARG A 152 12.31 -19.04 10.21
N ALA A 153 12.42 -17.88 9.57
CA ALA A 153 13.47 -16.90 9.86
C ALA A 153 13.33 -16.31 11.26
N SER A 154 12.10 -15.96 11.67
CA SER A 154 11.84 -15.42 13.00
C SER A 154 12.13 -16.42 14.11
N GLY A 155 11.86 -17.72 13.91
CA GLY A 155 12.22 -18.78 14.84
C GLY A 155 13.74 -18.89 15.06
N LYS A 156 14.52 -18.85 13.97
CA LYS A 156 16.00 -18.87 14.04
C LYS A 156 16.56 -17.65 14.75
N LEU A 157 16.00 -16.46 14.51
CA LEU A 157 16.44 -15.24 15.20
C LEU A 157 16.18 -15.28 16.71
N THR A 158 15.05 -15.85 17.13
CA THR A 158 14.74 -16.03 18.56
C THR A 158 15.72 -17.01 19.22
N GLU A 159 16.07 -18.09 18.54
CA GLU A 159 17.02 -19.08 19.03
C GLU A 159 18.46 -18.50 19.15
N LEU A 160 18.89 -17.72 18.15
CA LEU A 160 20.18 -17.04 18.19
C LEU A 160 20.24 -16.00 19.33
N ARG A 161 19.13 -15.29 19.57
CA ARG A 161 19.01 -14.32 20.65
C ARG A 161 19.06 -14.99 22.03
N ALA A 162 18.45 -16.17 22.16
CA ALA A 162 18.48 -16.97 23.38
C ALA A 162 19.89 -17.49 23.69
N ARG A 163 20.67 -17.84 22.66
CA ARG A 163 22.08 -18.29 22.80
C ARG A 163 23.04 -17.15 23.15
N HIS A 164 22.70 -15.88 22.82
CA HIS A 164 23.54 -14.71 23.10
C HIS A 164 23.18 -13.97 24.41
N THR A 165 22.19 -14.47 25.17
CA THR A 165 21.95 -13.95 26.52
C THR A 165 22.80 -14.78 27.48
N PRO A 166 23.98 -14.27 27.98
CA PRO A 166 24.73 -14.97 28.99
C PRO A 166 23.83 -15.05 30.23
N GLY A 167 23.67 -16.25 30.74
CA GLY A 167 22.93 -16.49 31.94
C GLY A 167 23.39 -15.55 33.05
N ARG A 168 22.50 -14.69 33.51
CA ARG A 168 22.66 -14.00 34.75
C ARG A 168 22.65 -15.11 35.81
N ALA A 169 23.84 -15.54 36.17
CA ALA A 169 24.06 -16.45 37.26
C ALA A 169 23.44 -15.86 38.51
N ASP A 170 22.43 -16.51 39.00
CA ASP A 170 21.93 -16.33 40.36
C ASP A 170 23.02 -16.75 41.32
N ASN A 171 23.89 -15.82 41.69
CA ASN A 171 24.68 -15.95 42.88
C ASN A 171 23.83 -15.54 44.09
N VAL A 172 23.11 -16.49 44.62
CA VAL A 172 22.65 -16.45 46.00
C VAL A 172 23.74 -17.16 46.82
N PRO A 173 24.51 -16.49 47.67
CA PRO A 173 25.31 -17.19 48.65
C PRO A 173 24.40 -17.58 49.80
N SER A 174 24.06 -18.85 49.84
CA SER A 174 23.62 -19.50 51.08
C SER A 174 24.79 -19.59 52.04
N SER A 175 24.81 -18.75 53.06
CA SER A 175 25.60 -19.03 54.26
C SER A 175 24.69 -19.47 55.35
N SER A 176 24.72 -20.75 55.55
CA SER A 176 24.25 -21.39 56.79
C SER A 176 25.37 -21.43 57.81
N ALA A 177 24.96 -21.15 59.01
CA ALA A 177 25.35 -21.77 60.26
C ALA A 177 26.54 -21.24 61.08
N SER A 178 26.13 -20.94 62.21
CA SER A 178 26.54 -21.39 63.59
C SER A 178 27.46 -20.51 64.34
N SER A 179 26.83 -20.01 65.38
CA SER A 179 27.13 -20.17 66.77
C SER A 179 28.29 -19.42 67.40
N SER A 180 27.87 -18.79 68.44
CA SER A 180 28.53 -18.72 69.74
C SER A 180 29.19 -17.41 70.22
N SER A 181 28.46 -16.80 71.07
CA SER A 181 28.83 -16.34 72.36
C SER A 181 29.71 -15.11 72.59
N LYS A 182 29.07 -14.25 73.37
CA LYS A 182 29.57 -13.60 74.57
C LYS A 182 30.21 -12.23 74.49
N SER A 183 29.56 -11.41 75.27
CA SER A 183 30.00 -10.34 76.14
C SER A 183 30.03 -8.92 75.68
N SER A 184 29.07 -8.18 76.15
CA SER A 184 29.10 -6.76 76.51
C SER A 184 30.24 -6.44 77.48
N PRO A 185 30.58 -5.21 77.91
CA PRO A 185 29.90 -3.95 77.66
C PRO A 185 30.81 -2.70 77.45
N ALA A 186 30.14 -1.59 77.27
CA ALA A 186 30.44 -0.26 77.81
C ALA A 186 31.19 0.78 77.01
N SER A 187 30.49 1.88 77.01
CA SER A 187 30.85 3.29 77.11
C SER A 187 31.45 3.93 75.89
N ASP A 188 31.14 5.07 75.50
CA ASP A 188 30.57 6.29 76.07
C ASP A 188 30.76 7.40 75.06
N ALA A 189 29.87 8.35 75.09
CA ALA A 189 30.08 9.76 74.75
C ALA A 189 30.50 10.16 73.35
N GLY A 190 29.70 10.89 72.68
CA GLY A 190 29.77 12.34 72.73
C GLY A 190 29.58 12.99 71.38
N HIS A 191 28.73 13.96 71.46
CA HIS A 191 28.73 15.25 70.76
C HIS A 191 28.35 15.28 69.26
N ASP A 192 27.10 15.77 69.05
CA ASP A 192 26.69 17.14 68.85
C ASP A 192 27.21 17.78 67.57
N GLU A 193 26.20 18.21 66.86
CA GLU A 193 25.98 19.61 66.47
C GLU A 193 26.58 20.01 65.12
N TRP A 194 25.74 20.51 64.35
CA TRP A 194 25.58 21.77 63.66
C TRP A 194 24.58 21.53 62.49
N LEU A 195 23.35 21.75 62.55
CA LEU A 195 22.50 22.94 62.55
C LEU A 195 22.95 24.06 61.61
N GLN A 196 22.00 24.34 60.73
CA GLN A 196 21.61 25.68 60.28
C GLN A 196 22.57 26.39 59.32
N SER A 197 22.06 26.88 58.42
CA SER A 197 21.34 28.06 57.92
C SER A 197 21.89 28.43 56.58
N ASP A 198 21.32 29.05 55.70
CA ASP A 198 20.31 30.07 55.50
C ASP A 198 19.98 30.06 54.00
N GLN A 199 18.78 30.12 53.57
CA GLN A 199 17.90 31.26 53.32
C GLN A 199 18.50 32.47 52.63
N GLN A 200 17.78 32.80 51.58
CA GLN A 200 17.62 34.15 51.04
C GLN A 200 18.73 34.61 50.09
N THR A 201 18.46 35.18 49.00
CA THR A 201 17.55 36.27 48.60
C THR A 201 17.57 36.36 47.10
N SER A 202 16.46 36.48 46.47
CA SER A 202 15.79 37.73 46.15
C SER A 202 16.12 38.29 44.78
N SER A 203 15.14 38.14 43.91
CA SER A 203 14.44 39.23 43.26
C SER A 203 15.18 40.15 42.32
N ARG A 204 14.46 40.42 41.31
CA ARG A 204 14.24 41.72 40.68
C ARG A 204 14.85 41.88 39.32
N SER A 205 13.95 41.97 38.48
CA SER A 205 13.43 43.13 37.70
C SER A 205 14.26 43.39 36.49
N ASP A 206 13.81 43.75 35.47
CA ASP A 206 12.67 44.56 34.99
C ASP A 206 13.00 44.95 33.56
N LYS A 207 11.97 45.03 32.78
CA LYS A 207 11.76 46.09 31.75
C LYS A 207 12.50 46.07 30.43
N SER A 208 11.63 46.05 29.47
CA SER A 208 11.42 47.16 28.51
C SER A 208 12.19 47.07 27.21
N GLY A 209 11.51 47.07 26.19
CA GLY A 209 11.08 48.07 25.21
C GLY A 209 11.31 47.45 23.87
N ARG A 210 10.36 47.30 23.04
CA ARG A 210 9.74 48.33 22.18
C ARG A 210 10.57 48.64 20.93
N ASP A 211 9.86 48.58 19.88
CA ASP A 211 9.97 49.24 18.57
C ASP A 211 11.09 48.72 17.61
N ASP A 212 10.77 48.14 16.50
CA ASP A 212 10.13 48.67 15.28
C ASP A 212 9.58 47.52 14.43
#